data_6bba098e253eabd9ff64aa0a9d03a075
#
_entry.id   6bba098e253eabd9ff64aa0a9d03a075
#
_cell.length_a   1.000
_cell.length_b   1.000
_cell.length_c   1.000
_cell.angle_alpha   90.00
_cell.angle_beta   90.00
_cell.angle_gamma   90.00
#
_symmetry.space_group_name_H-M   'P 1'
#
loop_
_entity.id
_entity.type
_entity.pdbx_description
1 polymer ?
#
loop_
_entity_poly.entity_id
_entity_poly.type
_entity_poly.pdbx_seq_one_letter_code
_entity_poly.pdbx_strand_id
1 'polypeptide(L)'
;MELHLTMQEAERYKVISEAEEGYLKVKEAGEILGLSERQVYRIKARVEREGAGGVIHKSKGKKAPLWLTEKIKDKIDHLYKTKYRGFNLTHMTEFFNQEEGIRVSRESVRQILLEKGSYTKQRRYPKHRQWREPCSREGQMVQFDTSDHDWLEGRGPRLYLIGGVDDPANGGKVAGAKFVLTDGVKQNMEVFKDIVRRRGIPLSVYLDCGSNFKTTRYQSTEYQLKGEYPDTQFARALGELGIRIIFAYSPQAKGRIERKFGVFQDRLCSELRLHNISTLEDANRYLWEKFIPRHNQMFFRSAKEPGSAYRQIPKGLVLKDVFCLKEERTVARDNTISYQGKTFQILANEYRLSFFKAKVEVHEYLDGSINIFYQGKKLKHKSLSKEKIKFFQPVIKEKKDELVTINY
;
A
#
# COMPACT_ATOMS: atom_id res chain seq x y z
N MET A 1 2.86 -41.20 -47.43
CA MET A 1 2.80 -40.45 -46.16
C MET A 1 1.47 -39.73 -46.14
N GLU A 2 0.57 -40.15 -45.26
CA GLU A 2 -0.74 -39.49 -45.15
C GLU A 2 -0.60 -38.12 -44.54
N LEU A 3 -1.14 -37.10 -45.18
CA LEU A 3 -1.07 -35.72 -44.75
C LEU A 3 -2.40 -35.36 -44.08
N HIS A 4 -2.37 -35.16 -42.76
CA HIS A 4 -3.55 -34.74 -42.00
C HIS A 4 -3.65 -33.22 -41.93
N LEU A 5 -4.56 -32.62 -42.70
CA LEU A 5 -4.86 -31.19 -42.66
C LEU A 5 -6.05 -30.94 -41.71
N THR A 6 -6.00 -29.82 -40.97
CA THR A 6 -7.19 -29.31 -40.29
C THR A 6 -8.15 -28.70 -41.30
N MET A 7 -9.44 -28.51 -40.94
CA MET A 7 -10.43 -27.87 -41.79
C MET A 7 -9.96 -26.53 -42.36
N GLN A 8 -9.34 -25.68 -41.51
CA GLN A 8 -8.80 -24.40 -41.93
C GLN A 8 -7.61 -24.53 -42.90
N GLU A 9 -6.76 -25.55 -42.70
CA GLU A 9 -5.62 -25.82 -43.60
C GLU A 9 -6.13 -26.36 -44.96
N ALA A 10 -7.16 -27.18 -44.98
CA ALA A 10 -7.77 -27.71 -46.18
C ALA A 10 -8.44 -26.56 -46.99
N GLU A 11 -9.19 -25.69 -46.31
CA GLU A 11 -9.81 -24.51 -46.94
C GLU A 11 -8.74 -23.57 -47.52
N ARG A 12 -7.66 -23.30 -46.74
CA ARG A 12 -6.52 -22.51 -47.22
C ARG A 12 -5.85 -23.14 -48.46
N TYR A 13 -5.71 -24.46 -48.46
CA TYR A 13 -5.12 -25.14 -49.62
C TYR A 13 -5.99 -24.97 -50.86
N LYS A 14 -7.31 -25.14 -50.74
CA LYS A 14 -8.29 -24.98 -51.83
C LYS A 14 -8.18 -23.57 -52.45
N VAL A 15 -8.27 -22.52 -51.63
CA VAL A 15 -8.21 -21.12 -52.10
C VAL A 15 -6.87 -20.79 -52.75
N ILE A 16 -5.76 -21.31 -52.20
CA ILE A 16 -4.39 -21.10 -52.77
C ILE A 16 -4.24 -21.86 -54.09
N SER A 17 -4.76 -23.09 -54.23
CA SER A 17 -4.76 -23.85 -55.47
C SER A 17 -5.54 -23.17 -56.58
N GLU A 18 -6.75 -22.65 -56.28
CA GLU A 18 -7.56 -21.84 -57.20
C GLU A 18 -6.82 -20.58 -57.70
N ALA A 19 -6.04 -19.94 -56.75
CA ALA A 19 -5.18 -18.80 -57.12
C ALA A 19 -3.94 -19.23 -57.91
N GLU A 20 -3.45 -20.48 -57.79
CA GLU A 20 -2.34 -21.02 -58.54
C GLU A 20 -2.76 -21.37 -59.98
N GLU A 21 -3.93 -21.96 -60.15
CA GLU A 21 -4.52 -22.31 -61.45
C GLU A 21 -5.08 -21.10 -62.21
N GLY A 22 -5.08 -19.91 -61.57
CA GLY A 22 -5.54 -18.67 -62.20
C GLY A 22 -7.02 -18.39 -62.16
N TYR A 23 -7.79 -19.25 -61.48
CA TYR A 23 -9.24 -19.05 -61.28
C TYR A 23 -9.56 -17.95 -60.27
N LEU A 24 -8.60 -17.61 -59.40
CA LEU A 24 -8.76 -16.59 -58.39
C LEU A 24 -7.57 -15.61 -58.41
N LYS A 25 -7.83 -14.31 -58.31
CA LYS A 25 -6.75 -13.33 -58.17
C LYS A 25 -6.12 -13.38 -56.77
N VAL A 26 -4.82 -13.13 -56.65
CA VAL A 26 -4.12 -13.13 -55.37
C VAL A 26 -4.74 -12.18 -54.33
N LYS A 27 -5.25 -11.04 -54.77
CA LYS A 27 -5.96 -10.09 -53.93
C LYS A 27 -7.23 -10.68 -53.34
N GLU A 28 -8.05 -11.33 -54.19
CA GLU A 28 -9.30 -11.99 -53.79
C GLU A 28 -9.03 -13.17 -52.81
N ALA A 29 -7.98 -13.95 -53.10
CA ALA A 29 -7.57 -15.02 -52.20
C ALA A 29 -7.11 -14.45 -50.85
N GLY A 30 -6.47 -13.27 -50.83
CA GLY A 30 -6.12 -12.55 -49.57
C GLY A 30 -7.32 -12.13 -48.77
N GLU A 31 -8.35 -11.59 -49.42
CA GLU A 31 -9.61 -11.18 -48.81
C GLU A 31 -10.36 -12.39 -48.23
N ILE A 32 -10.50 -13.49 -48.97
CA ILE A 32 -11.14 -14.74 -48.51
C ILE A 32 -10.41 -15.32 -47.27
N LEU A 33 -9.09 -15.35 -47.29
CA LEU A 33 -8.29 -15.96 -46.24
C LEU A 33 -7.95 -15.00 -45.08
N GLY A 34 -8.30 -13.70 -45.17
CA GLY A 34 -7.90 -12.66 -44.22
C GLY A 34 -6.39 -12.46 -44.17
N LEU A 35 -5.68 -12.61 -45.31
CA LEU A 35 -4.22 -12.53 -45.43
C LEU A 35 -3.82 -11.37 -46.34
N SER A 36 -2.63 -10.83 -46.12
CA SER A 36 -2.02 -9.87 -47.07
C SER A 36 -1.60 -10.57 -48.37
N GLU A 37 -1.65 -9.87 -49.49
CA GLU A 37 -1.21 -10.41 -50.80
C GLU A 37 0.22 -11.01 -50.73
N ARG A 38 1.13 -10.36 -49.99
CA ARG A 38 2.49 -10.87 -49.73
C ARG A 38 2.48 -12.23 -49.04
N GLN A 39 1.54 -12.45 -48.09
CA GLN A 39 1.39 -13.76 -47.43
C GLN A 39 0.83 -14.80 -48.40
N VAL A 40 -0.13 -14.43 -49.20
CA VAL A 40 -0.67 -15.32 -50.26
C VAL A 40 0.43 -15.76 -51.22
N TYR A 41 1.23 -14.83 -51.78
CA TYR A 41 2.38 -15.18 -52.60
C TYR A 41 3.36 -16.14 -51.91
N ARG A 42 3.65 -15.92 -50.64
CA ARG A 42 4.56 -16.80 -49.89
C ARG A 42 3.98 -18.20 -49.67
N ILE A 43 2.65 -18.32 -49.48
CA ILE A 43 2.02 -19.61 -49.31
C ILE A 43 1.92 -20.30 -50.67
N LYS A 44 1.53 -19.60 -51.74
CA LYS A 44 1.50 -20.10 -53.12
C LYS A 44 2.84 -20.72 -53.54
N ALA A 45 3.95 -19.98 -53.36
CA ALA A 45 5.31 -20.49 -53.65
C ALA A 45 5.72 -21.71 -52.77
N ARG A 46 5.09 -21.90 -51.60
CA ARG A 46 5.31 -23.11 -50.80
C ARG A 46 4.42 -24.28 -51.28
N VAL A 47 3.19 -24.02 -51.62
CA VAL A 47 2.29 -25.02 -52.17
C VAL A 47 2.83 -25.58 -53.48
N GLU A 48 3.36 -24.73 -54.34
CA GLU A 48 4.04 -25.12 -55.58
C GLU A 48 5.20 -26.09 -55.35
N ARG A 49 5.96 -25.92 -54.25
CA ARG A 49 7.11 -26.77 -53.94
C ARG A 49 6.78 -27.99 -53.10
N GLU A 50 5.86 -27.86 -52.15
CA GLU A 50 5.60 -28.81 -51.06
C GLU A 50 4.19 -29.45 -51.18
N GLY A 51 3.43 -29.12 -52.24
CA GLY A 51 2.05 -29.54 -52.40
C GLY A 51 1.18 -29.07 -51.26
N ALA A 52 0.13 -29.88 -50.89
CA ALA A 52 -0.75 -29.56 -49.80
C ALA A 52 -0.07 -29.33 -48.45
N GLY A 53 1.15 -29.83 -48.24
CA GLY A 53 1.98 -29.54 -47.08
C GLY A 53 2.42 -28.08 -46.92
N GLY A 54 2.45 -27.33 -48.05
CA GLY A 54 2.82 -25.92 -48.07
C GLY A 54 1.89 -24.97 -47.29
N VAL A 55 0.65 -25.38 -47.01
CA VAL A 55 -0.26 -24.58 -46.18
C VAL A 55 -0.07 -24.77 -44.67
N ILE A 56 0.62 -25.83 -44.27
CA ILE A 56 0.89 -26.13 -42.85
C ILE A 56 1.93 -25.13 -42.31
N HIS A 57 1.65 -24.62 -41.14
CA HIS A 57 2.60 -23.71 -40.48
C HIS A 57 3.89 -24.48 -40.09
N LYS A 58 5.05 -23.95 -40.46
CA LYS A 58 6.36 -24.61 -40.25
C LYS A 58 6.70 -24.94 -38.78
N SER A 59 6.01 -24.31 -37.83
CA SER A 59 6.16 -24.59 -36.41
C SER A 59 5.18 -25.63 -35.87
N LYS A 60 4.23 -26.13 -36.70
CA LYS A 60 3.27 -27.17 -36.27
C LYS A 60 4.03 -28.46 -35.96
N GLY A 61 3.80 -29.00 -34.78
CA GLY A 61 4.47 -30.23 -34.30
C GLY A 61 5.93 -30.08 -33.87
N LYS A 62 6.53 -28.87 -33.93
CA LYS A 62 7.87 -28.67 -33.40
C LYS A 62 7.82 -28.67 -31.88
N LYS A 63 8.58 -29.56 -31.27
CA LYS A 63 8.79 -29.54 -29.80
C LYS A 63 9.48 -28.25 -29.38
N ALA A 64 9.20 -27.81 -28.14
CA ALA A 64 9.90 -26.68 -27.56
C ALA A 64 11.44 -26.87 -27.60
N PRO A 65 12.21 -25.77 -27.55
CA PRO A 65 13.67 -25.85 -27.65
C PRO A 65 14.27 -26.92 -26.72
N LEU A 66 15.25 -27.65 -27.19
CA LEU A 66 15.92 -28.80 -26.52
C LEU A 66 16.50 -28.48 -25.12
N TRP A 67 16.69 -27.18 -24.79
CA TRP A 67 17.20 -26.76 -23.48
C TRP A 67 16.20 -26.99 -22.30
N LEU A 68 14.90 -27.12 -22.59
CA LEU A 68 13.89 -27.55 -21.59
C LEU A 68 13.86 -29.06 -21.46
N THR A 69 14.96 -29.61 -20.95
CA THR A 69 15.06 -31.06 -20.67
C THR A 69 14.07 -31.48 -19.59
N GLU A 70 13.73 -32.78 -19.53
CA GLU A 70 12.87 -33.33 -18.46
C GLU A 70 13.45 -33.03 -17.07
N LYS A 71 14.77 -33.07 -16.90
CA LYS A 71 15.43 -32.68 -15.64
C LYS A 71 15.09 -31.24 -15.21
N ILE A 72 15.03 -30.31 -16.15
CA ILE A 72 14.67 -28.91 -15.84
C ILE A 72 13.18 -28.80 -15.53
N LYS A 73 12.31 -29.51 -16.24
CA LYS A 73 10.88 -29.57 -15.95
C LYS A 73 10.60 -30.16 -14.57
N ASP A 74 11.27 -31.23 -14.21
CA ASP A 74 11.16 -31.86 -12.88
C ASP A 74 11.66 -30.92 -11.77
N LYS A 75 12.77 -30.21 -12.01
CA LYS A 75 13.27 -29.19 -11.08
C LYS A 75 12.26 -28.07 -10.87
N ILE A 76 11.64 -27.56 -11.95
CA ILE A 76 10.60 -26.52 -11.88
C ILE A 76 9.40 -27.01 -11.07
N ASP A 77 8.93 -28.21 -11.32
CA ASP A 77 7.81 -28.81 -10.60
C ASP A 77 8.11 -29.03 -9.12
N HIS A 78 9.30 -29.56 -8.81
CA HIS A 78 9.77 -29.73 -7.44
C HIS A 78 9.84 -28.39 -6.69
N LEU A 79 10.45 -27.37 -7.29
CA LEU A 79 10.56 -26.03 -6.69
C LEU A 79 9.19 -25.39 -6.46
N TYR A 80 8.23 -25.59 -7.37
CA TYR A 80 6.86 -25.13 -7.19
C TYR A 80 6.17 -25.75 -6.00
N LYS A 81 6.36 -27.07 -5.79
CA LYS A 81 5.72 -27.80 -4.68
C LYS A 81 6.38 -27.53 -3.33
N THR A 82 7.65 -27.21 -3.31
CA THR A 82 8.46 -27.02 -2.09
C THR A 82 8.74 -25.58 -1.77
N LYS A 83 9.75 -25.00 -2.40
CA LYS A 83 10.29 -23.66 -2.10
C LYS A 83 9.33 -22.52 -2.44
N TYR A 84 8.63 -22.61 -3.58
CA TYR A 84 7.78 -21.55 -4.11
C TYR A 84 6.28 -21.86 -3.98
N ARG A 85 5.90 -22.62 -2.99
CA ARG A 85 4.49 -22.95 -2.74
C ARG A 85 3.67 -21.68 -2.51
N GLY A 86 2.55 -21.54 -3.25
CA GLY A 86 1.64 -20.39 -3.15
C GLY A 86 2.07 -19.13 -3.92
N PHE A 87 3.24 -19.15 -4.56
CA PHE A 87 3.62 -18.07 -5.46
C PHE A 87 2.74 -18.07 -6.71
N ASN A 88 2.36 -16.88 -7.19
CA ASN A 88 1.78 -16.79 -8.52
C ASN A 88 2.85 -17.05 -9.61
N LEU A 89 2.40 -17.53 -10.77
CA LEU A 89 3.35 -17.96 -11.84
C LEU A 89 4.29 -16.86 -12.31
N THR A 90 3.84 -15.61 -12.36
CA THR A 90 4.70 -14.49 -12.78
C THR A 90 5.79 -14.23 -11.75
N HIS A 91 5.40 -14.16 -10.49
CA HIS A 91 6.32 -13.94 -9.37
C HIS A 91 7.35 -15.07 -9.25
N MET A 92 6.89 -16.32 -9.34
CA MET A 92 7.78 -17.49 -9.33
C MET A 92 8.76 -17.48 -10.52
N THR A 93 8.28 -17.11 -11.73
CA THR A 93 9.15 -17.03 -12.91
C THR A 93 10.26 -15.98 -12.73
N GLU A 94 9.97 -14.88 -12.07
CA GLU A 94 10.98 -13.85 -11.74
C GLU A 94 12.10 -14.45 -10.87
N PHE A 95 11.74 -15.22 -9.83
CA PHE A 95 12.71 -15.89 -8.96
C PHE A 95 13.50 -16.97 -9.71
N PHE A 96 12.85 -17.75 -10.59
CA PHE A 96 13.57 -18.72 -11.41
C PHE A 96 14.66 -18.09 -12.26
N ASN A 97 14.33 -16.93 -12.87
CA ASN A 97 15.28 -16.23 -13.71
C ASN A 97 16.38 -15.50 -12.91
N GLN A 98 16.08 -15.01 -11.70
CA GLN A 98 17.00 -14.20 -10.91
C GLN A 98 17.85 -15.03 -9.93
N GLU A 99 17.26 -16.03 -9.27
CA GLU A 99 17.89 -16.75 -8.16
C GLU A 99 18.24 -18.21 -8.51
N GLU A 100 17.38 -18.90 -9.28
CA GLU A 100 17.61 -20.31 -9.61
C GLU A 100 18.43 -20.55 -10.88
N GLY A 101 18.76 -19.46 -11.61
CA GLY A 101 19.47 -19.56 -12.88
C GLY A 101 18.70 -20.24 -14.01
N ILE A 102 17.37 -20.41 -13.86
CA ILE A 102 16.51 -21.08 -14.83
C ILE A 102 15.84 -20.02 -15.71
N ARG A 103 16.35 -19.77 -16.90
CA ARG A 103 15.81 -18.82 -17.86
C ARG A 103 14.57 -19.35 -18.55
N VAL A 104 13.38 -19.03 -18.04
CA VAL A 104 12.08 -19.51 -18.55
C VAL A 104 11.08 -18.38 -18.69
N SER A 105 10.12 -18.52 -19.62
CA SER A 105 8.98 -17.64 -19.70
C SER A 105 7.87 -18.09 -18.72
N ARG A 106 7.02 -17.15 -18.29
CA ARG A 106 5.84 -17.48 -17.48
C ARG A 106 4.95 -18.55 -18.15
N GLU A 107 4.82 -18.46 -19.47
CA GLU A 107 3.99 -19.42 -20.22
C GLU A 107 4.64 -20.80 -20.26
N SER A 108 5.96 -20.88 -20.41
CA SER A 108 6.68 -22.16 -20.32
C SER A 108 6.51 -22.82 -18.96
N VAL A 109 6.63 -22.03 -17.86
CA VAL A 109 6.37 -22.51 -16.49
C VAL A 109 4.93 -23.02 -16.38
N ARG A 110 3.95 -22.26 -16.87
CA ARG A 110 2.53 -22.65 -16.84
C ARG A 110 2.30 -23.99 -17.55
N GLN A 111 2.85 -24.16 -18.73
CA GLN A 111 2.70 -25.39 -19.53
C GLN A 111 3.34 -26.59 -18.83
N ILE A 112 4.56 -26.44 -18.29
CA ILE A 112 5.25 -27.48 -17.54
C ILE A 112 4.41 -27.93 -16.34
N LEU A 113 3.89 -27.00 -15.55
CA LEU A 113 3.12 -27.33 -14.36
C LEU A 113 1.74 -27.94 -14.68
N LEU A 114 1.14 -27.57 -15.84
CA LEU A 114 -0.07 -28.24 -16.34
C LEU A 114 0.24 -29.66 -16.81
N GLU A 115 1.33 -29.85 -17.55
CA GLU A 115 1.80 -31.18 -18.01
C GLU A 115 2.08 -32.12 -16.82
N LYS A 116 2.68 -31.61 -15.74
CA LYS A 116 2.93 -32.35 -14.49
C LYS A 116 1.72 -32.47 -13.55
N GLY A 117 0.56 -31.88 -13.90
CA GLY A 117 -0.66 -31.90 -13.09
C GLY A 117 -0.59 -31.12 -11.79
N SER A 118 0.45 -30.28 -11.61
CA SER A 118 0.69 -29.51 -10.38
C SER A 118 -0.04 -28.17 -10.35
N TYR A 119 -0.58 -27.72 -11.48
CA TYR A 119 -1.27 -26.44 -11.62
C TYR A 119 -2.61 -26.60 -12.33
N THR A 120 -3.66 -25.97 -11.81
CA THR A 120 -4.96 -25.89 -12.44
C THR A 120 -5.33 -24.44 -12.77
N LYS A 121 -5.84 -24.21 -13.97
CA LYS A 121 -6.25 -22.87 -14.41
C LYS A 121 -7.51 -22.41 -13.67
N GLN A 122 -7.40 -21.40 -12.82
CA GLN A 122 -8.56 -20.73 -12.23
C GLN A 122 -9.07 -19.64 -13.18
N ARG A 123 -10.34 -19.71 -13.58
CA ARG A 123 -11.02 -18.64 -14.31
C ARG A 123 -11.38 -17.51 -13.32
N ARG A 124 -10.84 -16.31 -13.53
CA ARG A 124 -11.26 -15.10 -12.82
C ARG A 124 -12.08 -14.25 -13.78
N TYR A 125 -13.31 -13.93 -13.39
CA TYR A 125 -14.13 -12.98 -14.14
C TYR A 125 -13.75 -11.55 -13.73
N PRO A 126 -13.49 -10.64 -14.67
CA PRO A 126 -13.20 -9.26 -14.34
C PRO A 126 -14.45 -8.59 -13.75
N LYS A 127 -14.31 -7.92 -12.60
CA LYS A 127 -15.38 -7.08 -12.05
C LYS A 127 -15.41 -5.76 -12.81
N HIS A 128 -16.60 -5.30 -13.23
CA HIS A 128 -16.78 -3.98 -13.82
C HIS A 128 -16.43 -2.90 -12.80
N ARG A 129 -15.57 -1.95 -13.17
CA ARG A 129 -15.13 -0.84 -12.29
C ARG A 129 -15.14 0.45 -13.09
N GLN A 130 -15.63 1.52 -12.48
CA GLN A 130 -15.46 2.86 -13.03
C GLN A 130 -14.00 3.30 -12.91
N TRP A 131 -13.50 3.91 -13.96
CA TRP A 131 -12.11 4.35 -14.03
C TRP A 131 -12.03 5.85 -13.68
N ARG A 132 -11.07 6.21 -12.82
CA ARG A 132 -10.71 7.60 -12.51
C ARG A 132 -9.35 7.91 -13.12
N GLU A 133 -9.24 9.04 -13.79
CA GLU A 133 -7.94 9.47 -14.31
C GLU A 133 -6.90 9.63 -13.19
N PRO A 134 -5.65 9.20 -13.44
CA PRO A 134 -4.55 9.43 -12.52
C PRO A 134 -4.17 10.92 -12.50
N CYS A 135 -3.53 11.32 -11.40
CA CYS A 135 -2.89 12.63 -11.34
C CYS A 135 -1.77 12.74 -12.37
N SER A 136 -1.51 13.93 -12.89
CA SER A 136 -0.51 14.13 -13.95
C SER A 136 0.93 14.09 -13.44
N ARG A 137 1.18 14.43 -12.16
CA ARG A 137 2.53 14.51 -11.54
C ARG A 137 2.62 13.74 -10.23
N GLU A 138 3.83 13.28 -9.89
CA GLU A 138 4.14 12.75 -8.56
C GLU A 138 3.90 13.82 -7.48
N GLY A 139 3.36 13.44 -6.34
CA GLY A 139 3.11 14.34 -5.20
C GLY A 139 1.82 15.17 -5.28
N GLN A 140 1.08 15.12 -6.38
CA GLN A 140 -0.23 15.78 -6.44
C GLN A 140 -1.23 15.12 -5.48
N MET A 141 -1.19 13.80 -5.36
CA MET A 141 -2.05 13.06 -4.45
C MET A 141 -1.39 11.76 -3.99
N VAL A 142 -1.40 11.53 -2.69
CA VAL A 142 -1.02 10.26 -2.07
C VAL A 142 -2.30 9.55 -1.65
N GLN A 143 -2.54 8.33 -2.15
CA GLN A 143 -3.56 7.45 -1.59
C GLN A 143 -2.96 6.76 -0.36
N PHE A 144 -3.59 6.91 0.79
CA PHE A 144 -3.11 6.40 2.06
C PHE A 144 -4.16 5.49 2.70
N ASP A 145 -3.74 4.32 3.15
CA ASP A 145 -4.64 3.30 3.68
C ASP A 145 -3.91 2.27 4.54
N THR A 146 -4.67 1.48 5.29
CA THR A 146 -4.20 0.34 6.06
C THR A 146 -4.73 -0.96 5.47
N SER A 147 -3.87 -1.95 5.33
CA SER A 147 -4.25 -3.31 4.94
C SER A 147 -4.15 -4.24 6.14
N ASP A 148 -5.30 -4.75 6.58
CA ASP A 148 -5.39 -5.85 7.53
C ASP A 148 -5.33 -7.18 6.77
N HIS A 149 -4.29 -7.98 7.03
CA HIS A 149 -4.10 -9.28 6.41
C HIS A 149 -3.21 -10.16 7.30
N ASP A 150 -3.31 -11.47 7.17
CA ASP A 150 -2.37 -12.39 7.82
C ASP A 150 -1.02 -12.42 7.06
N TRP A 151 -0.23 -11.36 7.26
CA TRP A 151 1.03 -11.15 6.55
C TRP A 151 2.07 -12.20 6.83
N LEU A 152 2.04 -12.79 8.01
CA LEU A 152 2.98 -13.79 8.46
C LEU A 152 2.43 -15.23 8.40
N GLU A 153 1.18 -15.41 7.96
CA GLU A 153 0.54 -16.72 7.79
C GLU A 153 0.67 -17.59 9.06
N GLY A 154 0.39 -17.02 10.22
CA GLY A 154 0.46 -17.66 11.53
C GLY A 154 1.88 -17.88 12.08
N ARG A 155 2.94 -17.46 11.38
CA ARG A 155 4.34 -17.60 11.83
C ARG A 155 4.76 -16.60 12.90
N GLY A 156 3.96 -15.55 13.12
CA GLY A 156 4.26 -14.46 14.04
C GLY A 156 3.00 -13.69 14.43
N PRO A 157 3.14 -12.50 15.03
CA PRO A 157 2.00 -11.70 15.43
C PRO A 157 1.19 -11.22 14.22
N ARG A 158 -0.11 -10.94 14.43
CA ARG A 158 -0.93 -10.27 13.42
C ARG A 158 -0.40 -8.86 13.16
N LEU A 159 -0.15 -8.54 11.91
CA LEU A 159 0.39 -7.26 11.48
C LEU A 159 -0.61 -6.51 10.62
N TYR A 160 -0.58 -5.18 10.72
CA TYR A 160 -1.24 -4.27 9.81
C TYR A 160 -0.19 -3.60 8.94
N LEU A 161 -0.43 -3.50 7.64
CA LEU A 161 0.43 -2.74 6.74
C LEU A 161 -0.19 -1.38 6.46
N ILE A 162 0.35 -0.34 7.03
CA ILE A 162 -0.02 1.05 6.72
C ILE A 162 0.85 1.52 5.56
N GLY A 163 0.24 2.13 4.53
CA GLY A 163 1.01 2.56 3.38
C GLY A 163 0.40 3.70 2.60
N GLY A 164 1.27 4.42 1.91
CA GLY A 164 0.93 5.47 0.97
C GLY A 164 1.47 5.17 -0.42
N VAL A 165 0.62 5.35 -1.41
CA VAL A 165 0.96 5.18 -2.82
C VAL A 165 0.74 6.51 -3.52
N ASP A 166 1.75 7.00 -4.21
CA ASP A 166 1.62 8.16 -5.08
C ASP A 166 0.68 7.84 -6.25
N ASP A 167 -0.19 8.76 -6.61
CA ASP A 167 -1.29 8.52 -7.57
C ASP A 167 -0.99 8.85 -9.05
N PRO A 168 0.22 9.22 -9.51
CA PRO A 168 0.43 9.46 -10.92
C PRO A 168 0.35 8.16 -11.71
N ALA A 169 -0.32 8.26 -12.84
CA ALA A 169 -0.42 7.30 -13.95
C ALA A 169 -0.15 5.82 -13.64
N ASN A 170 -1.17 4.97 -13.65
CA ASN A 170 -1.12 3.50 -13.86
C ASN A 170 -0.09 2.65 -13.06
N GLY A 171 0.62 3.18 -12.09
CA GLY A 171 1.65 2.46 -11.36
C GLY A 171 2.48 3.33 -10.43
N GLY A 172 1.84 4.24 -9.66
CA GLY A 172 2.53 5.11 -8.72
C GLY A 172 3.49 4.38 -7.79
N LYS A 173 4.58 5.06 -7.41
CA LYS A 173 5.53 4.54 -6.43
C LYS A 173 4.87 4.36 -5.07
N VAL A 174 5.29 3.35 -4.36
CA VAL A 174 5.05 3.29 -2.93
C VAL A 174 5.83 4.45 -2.31
N ALA A 175 5.10 5.44 -1.79
CA ALA A 175 5.69 6.62 -1.17
C ALA A 175 6.25 6.29 0.22
N GLY A 176 5.59 5.41 0.94
CA GLY A 176 6.00 4.89 2.23
C GLY A 176 5.08 3.76 2.68
N ALA A 177 5.61 2.84 3.48
CA ALA A 177 4.82 1.79 4.11
C ALA A 177 5.54 1.26 5.36
N LYS A 178 4.77 0.74 6.33
CA LYS A 178 5.30 0.14 7.56
C LYS A 178 4.34 -0.88 8.12
N PHE A 179 4.88 -2.01 8.56
CA PHE A 179 4.14 -2.95 9.39
C PHE A 179 4.05 -2.45 10.83
N VAL A 180 2.89 -2.60 11.42
CA VAL A 180 2.59 -2.23 12.81
C VAL A 180 1.74 -3.30 13.47
N LEU A 181 1.74 -3.33 14.83
CA LEU A 181 0.91 -4.27 15.59
C LEU A 181 -0.54 -3.80 15.72
N THR A 182 -0.79 -2.51 15.61
CA THR A 182 -2.13 -1.91 15.76
C THR A 182 -2.33 -0.80 14.74
N ASP A 183 -3.53 -0.69 14.19
CA ASP A 183 -3.90 0.44 13.34
C ASP A 183 -4.50 1.56 14.19
N GLY A 184 -3.69 2.55 14.52
CA GLY A 184 -4.08 3.69 15.32
C GLY A 184 -3.57 5.01 14.76
N VAL A 185 -4.08 6.12 15.29
CA VAL A 185 -3.72 7.47 14.84
C VAL A 185 -2.22 7.72 14.92
N LYS A 186 -1.55 7.26 16.00
CA LYS A 186 -0.09 7.44 16.17
C LYS A 186 0.71 6.71 15.09
N GLN A 187 0.32 5.46 14.78
CA GLN A 187 0.96 4.65 13.76
C GLN A 187 0.77 5.26 12.37
N ASN A 188 -0.44 5.72 12.07
CA ASN A 188 -0.73 6.42 10.83
C ASN A 188 0.10 7.72 10.70
N MET A 189 0.20 8.52 11.78
CA MET A 189 1.06 9.70 11.83
C MET A 189 2.53 9.37 11.60
N GLU A 190 3.03 8.29 12.18
CA GLU A 190 4.41 7.86 12.03
C GLU A 190 4.74 7.54 10.56
N VAL A 191 3.90 6.73 9.92
CA VAL A 191 4.09 6.36 8.51
C VAL A 191 3.98 7.58 7.60
N PHE A 192 2.99 8.45 7.84
CA PHE A 192 2.82 9.64 7.01
C PHE A 192 3.94 10.67 7.21
N LYS A 193 4.43 10.83 8.44
CA LYS A 193 5.63 11.63 8.74
C LYS A 193 6.85 11.14 7.96
N ASP A 194 7.03 9.82 7.86
CA ASP A 194 8.12 9.23 7.07
C ASP A 194 7.96 9.48 5.57
N ILE A 195 6.74 9.45 5.05
CA ILE A 195 6.45 9.85 3.65
C ILE A 195 6.88 11.30 3.43
N VAL A 196 6.41 12.22 4.28
CA VAL A 196 6.75 13.65 4.18
C VAL A 196 8.27 13.86 4.27
N ARG A 197 8.95 13.19 5.19
CA ARG A 197 10.41 13.31 5.36
C ARG A 197 11.19 12.85 4.13
N ARG A 198 10.73 11.78 3.46
CA ARG A 198 11.44 11.17 2.33
C ARG A 198 11.11 11.80 0.97
N ARG A 199 9.88 12.25 0.81
CA ARG A 199 9.35 12.72 -0.48
C ARG A 199 9.06 14.21 -0.52
N GLY A 200 8.80 14.83 0.63
CA GLY A 200 8.24 16.17 0.76
C GLY A 200 6.76 16.14 1.09
N ILE A 201 6.15 17.31 1.14
CA ILE A 201 4.75 17.51 1.50
C ILE A 201 3.89 17.37 0.23
N PRO A 202 2.99 16.35 0.12
CA PRO A 202 2.11 16.21 -1.03
C PRO A 202 1.06 17.33 -1.06
N LEU A 203 0.47 17.60 -2.23
CA LEU A 203 -0.60 18.61 -2.35
C LEU A 203 -1.92 18.12 -1.74
N SER A 204 -2.20 16.84 -1.87
CA SER A 204 -3.41 16.22 -1.32
C SER A 204 -3.18 14.78 -0.88
N VAL A 205 -4.06 14.31 0.00
CA VAL A 205 -4.14 12.93 0.42
C VAL A 205 -5.55 12.39 0.21
N TYR A 206 -5.64 11.14 -0.20
CA TYR A 206 -6.89 10.44 -0.42
C TYR A 206 -7.08 9.37 0.66
N LEU A 207 -8.08 9.57 1.53
CA LEU A 207 -8.34 8.76 2.72
C LEU A 207 -9.73 8.10 2.65
N ASP A 208 -9.95 7.05 3.42
CA ASP A 208 -11.31 6.59 3.72
C ASP A 208 -11.99 7.45 4.81
N CYS A 209 -13.24 7.10 5.11
CA CYS A 209 -13.99 7.73 6.19
C CYS A 209 -13.79 7.00 7.55
N GLY A 210 -12.69 6.26 7.71
CA GLY A 210 -12.37 5.57 8.96
C GLY A 210 -12.18 6.53 10.14
N SER A 211 -12.40 6.04 11.36
CA SER A 211 -12.34 6.85 12.58
C SER A 211 -10.98 7.49 12.86
N ASN A 212 -9.90 6.94 12.30
CA ASN A 212 -8.56 7.54 12.38
C ASN A 212 -8.46 8.85 11.58
N PHE A 213 -9.28 9.00 10.53
CA PHE A 213 -9.16 10.08 9.54
C PHE A 213 -10.33 11.03 9.56
N LYS A 214 -11.53 10.56 9.93
CA LYS A 214 -12.75 11.39 9.93
C LYS A 214 -13.55 11.18 11.20
N THR A 215 -13.91 12.27 11.86
CA THR A 215 -14.82 12.24 12.99
C THR A 215 -16.25 12.12 12.48
N THR A 216 -17.02 11.16 13.05
CA THR A 216 -18.43 10.92 12.72
C THR A 216 -19.37 11.23 13.87
N ARG A 217 -18.83 11.63 15.03
CA ARG A 217 -19.59 11.95 16.26
C ARG A 217 -19.28 13.38 16.69
N TYR A 218 -20.30 14.09 17.11
CA TYR A 218 -20.12 15.39 17.75
C TYR A 218 -19.44 15.20 19.11
N GLN A 219 -18.39 15.98 19.37
CA GLN A 219 -17.67 15.94 20.64
C GLN A 219 -18.30 16.83 21.71
N SER A 220 -19.09 17.85 21.30
CA SER A 220 -19.79 18.76 22.21
C SER A 220 -21.06 19.30 21.57
N THR A 221 -21.95 19.86 22.40
CA THR A 221 -23.16 20.55 21.96
C THR A 221 -22.84 21.72 21.03
N GLU A 222 -21.70 22.39 21.21
CA GLU A 222 -21.26 23.49 20.35
C GLU A 222 -21.01 23.03 18.91
N TYR A 223 -20.32 21.92 18.69
CA TYR A 223 -20.11 21.33 17.37
C TYR A 223 -21.42 20.84 16.74
N GLN A 224 -22.33 20.30 17.57
CA GLN A 224 -23.64 19.88 17.12
C GLN A 224 -24.47 21.06 16.61
N LEU A 225 -24.44 22.19 17.32
CA LEU A 225 -25.16 23.42 16.91
C LEU A 225 -24.58 24.04 15.64
N LYS A 226 -23.26 23.95 15.42
CA LYS A 226 -22.59 24.42 14.21
C LYS A 226 -22.73 23.46 13.03
N GLY A 227 -23.18 22.22 13.23
CA GLY A 227 -23.24 21.19 12.20
C GLY A 227 -21.85 20.74 11.70
N GLU A 228 -20.81 21.00 12.48
CA GLU A 228 -19.41 20.72 12.14
C GLU A 228 -18.87 19.59 12.98
N TYR A 229 -17.98 18.78 12.39
CA TYR A 229 -17.25 17.74 13.12
C TYR A 229 -15.81 18.22 13.35
N PRO A 230 -15.28 18.07 14.57
CA PRO A 230 -13.88 18.42 14.81
C PRO A 230 -12.95 17.51 13.99
N ASP A 231 -11.85 18.09 13.55
CA ASP A 231 -10.80 17.34 12.89
C ASP A 231 -10.24 16.24 13.81
N THR A 232 -9.96 15.07 13.22
CA THR A 232 -9.14 14.09 13.92
C THR A 232 -7.72 14.63 14.10
N GLN A 233 -6.97 14.08 15.04
CA GLN A 233 -5.56 14.47 15.24
C GLN A 233 -4.72 14.28 13.97
N PHE A 234 -5.04 13.26 13.16
CA PHE A 234 -4.38 13.04 11.88
C PHE A 234 -4.77 14.13 10.87
N ALA A 235 -6.06 14.46 10.74
CA ALA A 235 -6.54 15.51 9.85
C ALA A 235 -5.94 16.88 10.23
N ARG A 236 -5.89 17.21 11.54
CA ARG A 236 -5.21 18.41 12.07
C ARG A 236 -3.75 18.49 11.60
N ALA A 237 -2.98 17.38 11.75
CA ALA A 237 -1.58 17.35 11.35
C ALA A 237 -1.39 17.58 9.85
N LEU A 238 -2.29 17.05 9.02
CA LEU A 238 -2.29 17.31 7.58
C LEU A 238 -2.64 18.75 7.26
N GLY A 239 -3.63 19.33 7.96
CA GLY A 239 -4.04 20.71 7.83
C GLY A 239 -2.90 21.69 8.17
N GLU A 240 -2.12 21.43 9.22
CA GLU A 240 -0.93 22.22 9.58
C GLU A 240 0.14 22.24 8.47
N LEU A 241 0.21 21.18 7.65
CA LEU A 241 1.09 21.11 6.47
C LEU A 241 0.44 21.70 5.21
N GLY A 242 -0.81 22.17 5.29
CA GLY A 242 -1.56 22.64 4.13
C GLY A 242 -1.81 21.54 3.10
N ILE A 243 -2.00 20.29 3.54
CA ILE A 243 -2.34 19.17 2.69
C ILE A 243 -3.86 19.07 2.58
N ARG A 244 -4.39 19.08 1.35
CA ARG A 244 -5.82 18.91 1.12
C ARG A 244 -6.25 17.46 1.33
N ILE A 245 -7.22 17.24 2.21
CA ILE A 245 -7.79 15.92 2.44
C ILE A 245 -8.95 15.70 1.46
N ILE A 246 -8.98 14.53 0.81
CA ILE A 246 -10.05 14.08 -0.07
C ILE A 246 -10.56 12.75 0.49
N PHE A 247 -11.83 12.71 0.89
CA PHE A 247 -12.44 11.49 1.41
C PHE A 247 -13.06 10.63 0.31
N ALA A 248 -12.77 9.33 0.36
CA ALA A 248 -13.38 8.33 -0.48
C ALA A 248 -14.72 7.90 0.12
N TYR A 249 -15.82 8.25 -0.53
CA TYR A 249 -17.16 7.85 -0.11
C TYR A 249 -17.61 6.50 -0.69
N SER A 250 -16.77 5.86 -1.53
CA SER A 250 -17.04 4.54 -2.06
C SER A 250 -15.77 3.69 -2.14
N PRO A 251 -15.87 2.36 -1.96
CA PRO A 251 -14.73 1.46 -2.10
C PRO A 251 -14.05 1.57 -3.48
N GLN A 252 -14.85 1.77 -4.55
CA GLN A 252 -14.31 1.90 -5.92
C GLN A 252 -13.35 3.07 -6.09
N ALA A 253 -13.53 4.13 -5.30
CA ALA A 253 -12.72 5.33 -5.36
C ALA A 253 -11.25 5.08 -4.93
N LYS A 254 -10.98 4.08 -4.08
CA LYS A 254 -9.63 3.67 -3.62
C LYS A 254 -8.98 2.54 -4.45
N GLY A 255 -9.55 2.17 -5.58
CA GLY A 255 -9.15 0.98 -6.36
C GLY A 255 -7.66 0.90 -6.78
N ARG A 256 -6.85 1.95 -6.59
CA ARG A 256 -5.40 1.91 -6.88
C ARG A 256 -4.60 1.41 -5.70
N ILE A 257 -4.83 1.94 -4.50
CA ILE A 257 -4.16 1.44 -3.30
C ILE A 257 -4.63 0.02 -2.97
N GLU A 258 -5.92 -0.30 -3.17
CA GLU A 258 -6.44 -1.66 -3.03
C GLU A 258 -5.72 -2.65 -3.97
N ARG A 259 -5.49 -2.26 -5.23
CA ARG A 259 -4.71 -3.09 -6.17
C ARG A 259 -3.27 -3.25 -5.74
N LYS A 260 -2.64 -2.23 -5.17
CA LYS A 260 -1.29 -2.32 -4.62
C LYS A 260 -1.24 -3.26 -3.43
N PHE A 261 -2.17 -3.12 -2.50
CA PHE A 261 -2.27 -4.05 -1.38
C PHE A 261 -2.56 -5.48 -1.84
N GLY A 262 -3.42 -5.67 -2.85
CA GLY A 262 -3.63 -6.99 -3.45
C GLY A 262 -2.34 -7.60 -4.04
N VAL A 263 -1.50 -6.80 -4.69
CA VAL A 263 -0.18 -7.24 -5.16
C VAL A 263 0.76 -7.54 -3.99
N PHE A 264 0.70 -6.74 -2.90
CA PHE A 264 1.51 -6.98 -1.72
C PHE A 264 1.07 -8.27 -1.01
N GLN A 265 -0.22 -8.46 -0.81
CA GLN A 265 -0.77 -9.68 -0.22
C GLN A 265 -0.35 -10.94 -0.99
N ASP A 266 -0.38 -10.88 -2.33
CA ASP A 266 0.04 -11.98 -3.18
C ASP A 266 1.56 -12.22 -3.16
N ARG A 267 2.38 -11.15 -3.19
CA ARG A 267 3.84 -11.27 -3.33
C ARG A 267 4.58 -11.21 -2.01
N LEU A 268 4.28 -10.21 -1.17
CA LEU A 268 5.03 -9.97 0.07
C LEU A 268 4.84 -11.09 1.08
N CYS A 269 3.61 -11.60 1.27
CA CYS A 269 3.37 -12.76 2.14
C CYS A 269 4.22 -13.97 1.72
N SER A 270 4.25 -14.26 0.40
CA SER A 270 5.03 -15.36 -0.15
C SER A 270 6.53 -15.17 0.07
N GLU A 271 7.05 -13.93 -0.06
CA GLU A 271 8.45 -13.62 0.17
C GLU A 271 8.82 -13.66 1.66
N LEU A 272 7.96 -13.13 2.55
CA LEU A 272 8.16 -13.24 4.00
C LEU A 272 8.23 -14.71 4.45
N ARG A 273 7.41 -15.57 3.86
CA ARG A 273 7.48 -17.01 4.08
C ARG A 273 8.78 -17.61 3.56
N LEU A 274 9.16 -17.28 2.33
CA LEU A 274 10.39 -17.78 1.70
C LEU A 274 11.64 -17.50 2.54
N HIS A 275 11.67 -16.34 3.19
CA HIS A 275 12.78 -15.89 4.04
C HIS A 275 12.59 -16.20 5.53
N ASN A 276 11.58 -17.03 5.90
CA ASN A 276 11.27 -17.42 7.28
C ASN A 276 11.08 -16.20 8.23
N ILE A 277 10.56 -15.09 7.73
CA ILE A 277 10.35 -13.87 8.52
C ILE A 277 9.10 -14.07 9.39
N SER A 278 9.27 -13.83 10.71
CA SER A 278 8.23 -14.03 11.73
C SER A 278 8.12 -12.88 12.75
N THR A 279 9.01 -11.88 12.68
CA THR A 279 9.00 -10.72 13.59
C THR A 279 8.59 -9.44 12.88
N LEU A 280 8.08 -8.47 13.64
CA LEU A 280 7.73 -7.14 13.13
C LEU A 280 8.96 -6.41 12.56
N GLU A 281 10.08 -6.51 13.27
CA GLU A 281 11.33 -5.83 12.94
C GLU A 281 11.91 -6.35 11.63
N ASP A 282 11.99 -7.67 11.47
CA ASP A 282 12.49 -8.29 10.24
C ASP A 282 11.54 -8.07 9.05
N ALA A 283 10.22 -8.08 9.29
CA ALA A 283 9.23 -7.77 8.26
C ALA A 283 9.40 -6.33 7.75
N ASN A 284 9.61 -5.35 8.65
CA ASN A 284 9.87 -3.97 8.27
C ASN A 284 11.22 -3.80 7.56
N ARG A 285 12.26 -4.48 8.02
CA ARG A 285 13.57 -4.47 7.36
C ARG A 285 13.47 -5.00 5.94
N TYR A 286 12.86 -6.17 5.76
CA TYR A 286 12.65 -6.77 4.44
C TYR A 286 11.81 -5.88 3.51
N LEU A 287 10.72 -5.30 4.03
CA LEU A 287 9.84 -4.40 3.31
C LEU A 287 10.63 -3.23 2.69
N TRP A 288 11.51 -2.59 3.47
CA TRP A 288 12.22 -1.40 3.04
C TRP A 288 13.50 -1.69 2.25
N GLU A 289 14.27 -2.70 2.62
CA GLU A 289 15.57 -2.97 2.00
C GLU A 289 15.44 -3.77 0.71
N LYS A 290 14.41 -4.64 0.61
CA LYS A 290 14.27 -5.57 -0.51
C LYS A 290 12.98 -5.35 -1.30
N PHE A 291 11.83 -5.42 -0.64
CA PHE A 291 10.54 -5.49 -1.34
C PHE A 291 10.16 -4.18 -2.03
N ILE A 292 10.12 -3.04 -1.32
CA ILE A 292 9.72 -1.74 -1.90
C ILE A 292 10.64 -1.29 -3.04
N PRO A 293 11.97 -1.34 -2.93
CA PRO A 293 12.87 -0.97 -4.03
C PRO A 293 12.60 -1.81 -5.29
N ARG A 294 12.55 -3.14 -5.15
CA ARG A 294 12.26 -4.05 -6.27
C ARG A 294 10.86 -3.82 -6.84
N HIS A 295 9.84 -3.67 -5.98
CA HIS A 295 8.49 -3.40 -6.41
C HIS A 295 8.39 -2.09 -7.19
N ASN A 296 9.00 -1.02 -6.69
CA ASN A 296 9.01 0.27 -7.38
C ASN A 296 9.75 0.19 -8.72
N GLN A 297 10.86 -0.52 -8.80
CA GLN A 297 11.57 -0.73 -10.06
C GLN A 297 10.73 -1.48 -11.10
N MET A 298 10.02 -2.53 -10.69
CA MET A 298 9.25 -3.38 -11.61
C MET A 298 7.92 -2.76 -12.04
N PHE A 299 7.25 -2.05 -11.15
CA PHE A 299 5.87 -1.58 -11.36
C PHE A 299 5.75 -0.06 -11.51
N PHE A 300 6.83 0.66 -11.39
CA PHE A 300 6.81 2.10 -11.63
C PHE A 300 6.58 2.41 -13.11
N ARG A 301 5.73 3.39 -13.34
CA ARG A 301 5.56 4.04 -14.64
C ARG A 301 5.67 5.53 -14.44
N SER A 302 6.33 6.21 -15.35
CA SER A 302 6.51 7.66 -15.31
C SER A 302 5.15 8.37 -15.26
N ALA A 303 5.11 9.47 -14.54
CA ALA A 303 3.98 10.39 -14.55
C ALA A 303 3.78 10.96 -15.97
N LYS A 304 2.56 11.43 -16.26
CA LYS A 304 2.23 12.04 -17.57
C LYS A 304 3.04 13.32 -17.82
N GLU A 305 3.24 14.08 -16.77
CA GLU A 305 4.02 15.32 -16.79
C GLU A 305 5.30 15.15 -15.97
N PRO A 306 6.44 15.71 -16.43
CA PRO A 306 7.69 15.65 -15.69
C PRO A 306 7.64 16.53 -14.43
N GLY A 307 8.56 16.26 -13.51
CA GLY A 307 8.71 17.00 -12.26
C GLY A 307 7.86 16.45 -11.14
N SER A 308 8.04 17.03 -9.95
CA SER A 308 7.37 16.65 -8.72
C SER A 308 6.53 17.79 -8.18
N ALA A 309 5.32 17.48 -7.72
CA ALA A 309 4.45 18.41 -7.02
C ALA A 309 4.62 18.34 -5.48
N TYR A 310 5.51 17.50 -4.98
CA TYR A 310 5.87 17.52 -3.57
C TYR A 310 6.51 18.86 -3.21
N ARG A 311 5.97 19.51 -2.19
CA ARG A 311 6.52 20.77 -1.67
C ARG A 311 7.68 20.45 -0.71
N GLN A 312 8.69 21.29 -0.69
CA GLN A 312 9.76 21.19 0.29
C GLN A 312 9.24 21.47 1.70
N ILE A 313 9.85 20.81 2.69
CA ILE A 313 9.56 21.09 4.10
C ILE A 313 10.12 22.49 4.41
N PRO A 314 9.30 23.43 4.91
CA PRO A 314 9.74 24.77 5.24
C PRO A 314 10.91 24.76 6.24
N LYS A 315 11.87 25.66 6.04
CA LYS A 315 12.97 25.83 7.01
C LYS A 315 12.40 26.17 8.39
N GLY A 316 12.88 25.49 9.43
CA GLY A 316 12.41 25.68 10.80
C GLY A 316 11.16 24.89 11.19
N LEU A 317 10.45 24.24 10.25
CA LEU A 317 9.34 23.37 10.59
C LEU A 317 9.87 22.04 11.17
N VAL A 318 9.44 21.74 12.39
CA VAL A 318 9.80 20.49 13.08
C VAL A 318 8.65 19.50 12.90
N LEU A 319 8.83 18.51 12.04
CA LEU A 319 7.79 17.49 11.77
C LEU A 319 7.32 16.74 13.01
N LYS A 320 8.16 16.65 14.06
CA LYS A 320 7.79 16.05 15.34
C LYS A 320 6.66 16.83 16.00
N ASP A 321 6.67 18.16 15.91
CA ASP A 321 5.66 19.04 16.53
C ASP A 321 4.34 19.08 15.73
N VAL A 322 4.38 18.70 14.46
CA VAL A 322 3.18 18.54 13.62
C VAL A 322 2.54 17.16 13.87
N PHE A 323 3.34 16.11 13.74
CA PHE A 323 2.89 14.71 13.93
C PHE A 323 3.01 14.29 15.40
N CYS A 324 2.19 14.89 16.25
CA CYS A 324 2.00 14.55 17.65
C CYS A 324 0.52 14.69 18.00
N LEU A 325 0.08 14.14 19.13
CA LEU A 325 -1.26 14.42 19.64
C LEU A 325 -1.23 15.76 20.37
N LYS A 326 -2.17 16.66 20.07
CA LYS A 326 -2.32 17.96 20.70
C LYS A 326 -3.65 18.04 21.43
N GLU A 327 -3.60 18.40 22.70
CA GLU A 327 -4.80 18.58 23.52
C GLU A 327 -4.71 19.84 24.35
N GLU A 328 -5.78 20.63 24.38
CA GLU A 328 -5.89 21.79 25.26
C GLU A 328 -6.21 21.36 26.70
N ARG A 329 -5.54 21.91 27.68
CA ARG A 329 -5.78 21.73 29.11
C ARG A 329 -5.81 23.07 29.81
N THR A 330 -6.69 23.21 30.80
CA THR A 330 -6.73 24.40 31.67
C THR A 330 -5.87 24.14 32.89
N VAL A 331 -5.01 25.10 33.23
CA VAL A 331 -4.08 25.00 34.35
C VAL A 331 -4.81 25.24 35.68
N ALA A 332 -4.60 24.36 36.64
CA ALA A 332 -5.16 24.45 38.00
C ALA A 332 -4.46 25.55 38.86
N ARG A 333 -5.01 25.83 40.06
CA ARG A 333 -4.49 26.88 40.94
C ARG A 333 -3.06 26.68 41.37
N ASP A 334 -2.61 25.44 41.47
CA ASP A 334 -1.28 25.02 41.84
C ASP A 334 -0.30 24.92 40.67
N ASN A 335 -0.64 25.52 39.55
CA ASN A 335 0.11 25.43 38.29
C ASN A 335 0.28 23.98 37.77
N THR A 336 -0.69 23.10 38.03
CA THR A 336 -0.67 21.74 37.52
C THR A 336 -1.67 21.55 36.39
N ILE A 337 -1.39 20.55 35.56
CA ILE A 337 -2.36 19.97 34.60
C ILE A 337 -2.36 18.45 34.75
N SER A 338 -3.51 17.86 34.48
CA SER A 338 -3.65 16.40 34.38
C SER A 338 -3.77 15.98 32.93
N TYR A 339 -2.99 14.97 32.53
CA TYR A 339 -3.00 14.41 31.21
C TYR A 339 -2.72 12.89 31.26
N GLN A 340 -3.63 12.07 30.72
CA GLN A 340 -3.54 10.60 30.70
C GLN A 340 -3.19 9.99 32.08
N GLY A 341 -3.85 10.45 33.14
CA GLY A 341 -3.65 9.94 34.51
C GLY A 341 -2.33 10.35 35.17
N LYS A 342 -1.54 11.20 34.51
CA LYS A 342 -0.32 11.83 35.07
C LYS A 342 -0.59 13.29 35.37
N THR A 343 0.05 13.80 36.42
CA THR A 343 0.01 15.23 36.79
C THR A 343 1.34 15.86 36.47
N PHE A 344 1.30 17.02 35.82
CA PHE A 344 2.47 17.79 35.44
C PHE A 344 2.44 19.15 36.12
N GLN A 345 3.49 19.51 36.84
CA GLN A 345 3.70 20.81 37.42
C GLN A 345 4.37 21.71 36.40
N ILE A 346 3.72 22.81 36.03
CA ILE A 346 4.31 23.85 35.20
C ILE A 346 5.16 24.72 36.09
N LEU A 347 6.43 24.95 35.71
CA LEU A 347 7.35 25.78 36.45
C LEU A 347 7.16 27.25 36.05
N ALA A 348 7.27 28.15 37.00
CA ALA A 348 7.34 29.59 36.78
C ALA A 348 8.46 29.94 35.77
N ASN A 349 8.23 30.95 34.96
CA ASN A 349 9.24 31.48 34.04
C ASN A 349 9.43 32.98 34.28
N GLU A 350 10.39 33.59 33.59
CA GLU A 350 10.72 35.02 33.70
C GLU A 350 9.56 35.96 33.37
N TYR A 351 8.58 35.48 32.57
CA TYR A 351 7.45 36.30 32.10
C TYR A 351 6.18 36.09 32.92
N ARG A 352 6.07 34.95 33.62
CA ARG A 352 4.84 34.59 34.32
C ARG A 352 5.07 33.64 35.48
N LEU A 353 4.66 34.11 36.69
CA LEU A 353 4.81 33.31 37.93
C LEU A 353 3.72 32.23 38.04
N SER A 354 2.49 32.50 37.60
CA SER A 354 1.36 31.59 37.68
C SER A 354 0.64 31.51 36.34
N PHE A 355 0.35 30.28 35.95
CA PHE A 355 -0.45 29.95 34.75
C PHE A 355 -1.90 29.60 35.10
N PHE A 356 -2.35 29.85 36.33
CA PHE A 356 -3.72 29.54 36.75
C PHE A 356 -4.77 30.03 35.75
N LYS A 357 -5.73 29.17 35.42
CA LYS A 357 -6.78 29.37 34.38
C LYS A 357 -6.26 29.57 32.97
N ALA A 358 -4.96 29.52 32.72
CA ALA A 358 -4.45 29.56 31.36
C ALA A 358 -4.81 28.26 30.62
N LYS A 359 -5.14 28.41 29.33
CA LYS A 359 -5.25 27.28 28.41
C LYS A 359 -3.87 26.99 27.83
N VAL A 360 -3.38 25.79 28.06
CA VAL A 360 -2.09 25.29 27.58
C VAL A 360 -2.33 24.14 26.63
N GLU A 361 -1.47 24.00 25.64
CA GLU A 361 -1.51 22.90 24.68
C GLU A 361 -0.49 21.82 25.11
N VAL A 362 -0.98 20.60 25.27
CA VAL A 362 -0.15 19.43 25.60
C VAL A 362 0.16 18.70 24.31
N HIS A 363 1.44 18.59 23.96
CA HIS A 363 1.93 17.79 22.84
C HIS A 363 2.43 16.45 23.33
N GLU A 364 1.74 15.37 22.98
CA GLU A 364 2.24 14.02 23.19
C GLU A 364 2.85 13.50 21.89
N TYR A 365 4.13 13.31 21.91
CA TYR A 365 4.90 12.83 20.76
C TYR A 365 4.74 11.33 20.52
N LEU A 366 5.09 10.89 19.33
CA LEU A 366 5.00 9.47 18.94
C LEU A 366 5.90 8.56 19.79
N ASP A 367 6.98 9.09 20.37
CA ASP A 367 7.86 8.40 21.32
C ASP A 367 7.31 8.38 22.76
N GLY A 368 6.11 8.89 22.99
CA GLY A 368 5.48 8.99 24.32
C GLY A 368 5.98 10.15 25.18
N SER A 369 6.93 10.95 24.72
CA SER A 369 7.37 12.14 25.45
C SER A 369 6.30 13.24 25.38
N ILE A 370 6.20 14.04 26.42
CA ILE A 370 5.20 15.10 26.58
C ILE A 370 5.89 16.45 26.69
N ASN A 371 5.38 17.45 25.97
CA ASN A 371 5.74 18.84 26.16
C ASN A 371 4.48 19.69 26.32
N ILE A 372 4.60 20.77 27.06
CA ILE A 372 3.50 21.71 27.32
C ILE A 372 3.86 23.04 26.69
N PHE A 373 2.90 23.63 25.98
CA PHE A 373 3.06 24.90 25.28
C PHE A 373 2.03 25.91 25.77
N TYR A 374 2.41 27.16 25.85
CA TYR A 374 1.53 28.29 26.06
C TYR A 374 1.83 29.37 25.03
N GLN A 375 0.84 29.74 24.27
CA GLN A 375 0.97 30.70 23.16
C GLN A 375 2.19 30.41 22.24
N GLY A 376 2.34 29.13 21.86
CA GLY A 376 3.43 28.66 20.99
C GLY A 376 4.80 28.52 21.66
N LYS A 377 4.96 28.94 22.93
CA LYS A 377 6.21 28.82 23.68
C LYS A 377 6.20 27.58 24.56
N LYS A 378 7.27 26.77 24.47
CA LYS A 378 7.44 25.57 25.30
C LYS A 378 7.66 25.98 26.76
N LEU A 379 6.90 25.37 27.66
CA LEU A 379 7.00 25.58 29.10
C LEU A 379 7.89 24.51 29.75
N LYS A 380 8.69 24.92 30.77
CA LYS A 380 9.37 23.99 31.65
C LYS A 380 8.35 23.35 32.58
N HIS A 381 8.38 22.04 32.70
CA HIS A 381 7.47 21.28 33.55
C HIS A 381 8.15 20.05 34.13
N LYS A 382 7.58 19.46 35.16
CA LYS A 382 8.02 18.18 35.74
C LYS A 382 6.80 17.30 36.03
N SER A 383 6.95 16.00 35.83
CA SER A 383 5.93 15.01 36.20
C SER A 383 5.92 14.83 37.73
N LEU A 384 4.74 14.80 38.32
CA LEU A 384 4.56 14.50 39.74
C LEU A 384 4.16 13.03 39.87
N SER A 385 4.83 12.29 40.78
CA SER A 385 4.42 10.95 41.16
C SER A 385 3.18 11.03 42.06
N LYS A 386 2.30 10.00 42.03
CA LYS A 386 1.11 9.93 42.87
C LYS A 386 1.41 10.03 44.36
N GLU A 387 2.59 9.61 44.81
CA GLU A 387 3.03 9.71 46.21
C GLU A 387 3.22 11.16 46.66
N LYS A 388 3.67 12.06 45.78
CA LYS A 388 3.84 13.48 46.12
C LYS A 388 2.54 14.27 46.18
N ILE A 389 1.42 13.74 45.60
CA ILE A 389 0.12 14.40 45.61
C ILE A 389 -0.59 14.23 46.96
N LYS A 390 -0.32 13.15 47.70
CA LYS A 390 -0.92 12.89 49.06
C LYS A 390 -0.48 13.90 50.13
N PHE A 391 0.63 14.60 49.92
CA PHE A 391 1.14 15.60 50.93
C PHE A 391 0.41 16.96 50.89
N PHE A 392 -0.48 17.20 49.96
CA PHE A 392 -1.23 18.46 49.86
C PHE A 392 -2.73 18.34 50.20
N GLN A 393 -3.15 17.32 50.94
CA GLN A 393 -4.49 17.33 51.49
C GLN A 393 -4.49 18.34 52.68
N PRO A 394 -5.42 19.34 52.70
CA PRO A 394 -5.55 20.22 53.84
C PRO A 394 -5.92 19.38 55.05
N VAL A 395 -5.16 19.53 56.14
CA VAL A 395 -5.52 18.97 57.42
C VAL A 395 -6.82 19.65 57.87
N ILE A 396 -7.94 18.98 57.66
CA ILE A 396 -9.19 19.39 58.28
C ILE A 396 -9.03 19.11 59.77
N LYS A 397 -8.78 20.14 60.56
CA LYS A 397 -8.88 20.04 62.01
C LYS A 397 -10.33 19.77 62.37
N GLU A 398 -10.63 18.53 62.74
CA GLU A 398 -11.88 18.22 63.44
C GLU A 398 -11.94 19.05 64.71
N LYS A 399 -12.90 20.00 64.78
CA LYS A 399 -13.31 20.60 66.04
C LYS A 399 -14.00 19.50 66.83
N LYS A 400 -13.42 19.01 67.92
CA LYS A 400 -14.10 18.28 68.96
C LYS A 400 -15.15 19.22 69.60
N ASP A 401 -16.42 18.95 69.38
CA ASP A 401 -17.50 19.57 70.16
C ASP A 401 -17.46 18.98 71.58
N GLU A 402 -17.02 19.80 72.53
CA GLU A 402 -17.24 19.54 73.96
C GLU A 402 -18.71 19.70 74.30
N LEU A 403 -19.39 18.58 74.54
CA LEU A 403 -20.72 18.57 75.14
C LEU A 403 -20.66 19.01 76.61
N VAL A 404 -21.13 20.22 76.90
CA VAL A 404 -21.39 20.68 78.27
C VAL A 404 -22.67 20.10 78.69
N THR A 405 -22.62 19.17 79.64
CA THR A 405 -23.82 18.65 80.38
C THR A 405 -24.25 19.64 81.42
N ILE A 406 -25.44 20.25 81.31
CA ILE A 406 -26.06 21.04 82.32
C ILE A 406 -27.05 20.12 83.04
N ASN A 407 -26.82 19.84 84.34
CA ASN A 407 -27.75 19.16 85.23
C ASN A 407 -28.76 20.19 85.79
N TYR A 408 -30.05 19.83 85.74
CA TYR A 408 -31.12 20.32 86.60
C TYR A 408 -31.52 19.23 87.56
#